data_a1dffec05ce17b74c5ffaf3befa161ba
#
_entry.id   a1dffec05ce17b74c5ffaf3befa161ba
#
_cell.length_a   1.000
_cell.length_b   1.000
_cell.length_c   1.000
_cell.angle_alpha   90.00
_cell.angle_beta   90.00
_cell.angle_gamma   90.00
#
_symmetry.space_group_name_H-M   'P 1'
#
loop_
_entity.id
_entity.type
_entity.pdbx_description
1 polymer ?
#
loop_
_entity_poly.entity_id
_entity_poly.type
_entity_poly.pdbx_seq_one_letter_code
_entity_poly.pdbx_strand_id
1 'polypeptide(L)'
;MMKLLDISKKYGDTTHRYPFEPYKVADNFRGKPAYIFDLCIGCAACGIACPSNAITVVFNDDKSKLVWEFDCGRCIFCGRCDEVCPTGAIKLSEEFELTVKFDKSALIQRGELDVQNCTECKKPFSAKRLIKYSFERLSKAN
;
A
#
# COMPACT_ATOMS: atom_id res chain seq x y z
N MET A 1 21.22 12.00 41.74
CA MET A 1 19.75 11.91 41.60
C MET A 1 19.08 13.28 41.50
N MET A 2 19.45 14.26 42.30
CA MET A 2 18.87 15.63 42.24
C MET A 2 19.04 16.32 40.87
N LYS A 3 20.19 16.18 40.19
CA LYS A 3 20.43 16.77 38.87
C LYS A 3 19.41 16.35 37.80
N LEU A 4 18.91 15.11 37.84
CA LEU A 4 17.87 14.63 36.88
C LEU A 4 16.50 15.27 37.15
N LEU A 5 16.15 15.48 38.42
CA LEU A 5 14.94 16.18 38.81
C LEU A 5 14.97 17.66 38.41
N ASP A 6 16.14 18.32 38.51
CA ASP A 6 16.30 19.70 38.07
C ASP A 6 16.19 19.85 36.56
N ILE A 7 16.72 18.88 35.79
CA ILE A 7 16.58 18.79 34.34
C ILE A 7 15.11 18.58 33.97
N SER A 8 14.42 17.62 34.60
CA SER A 8 13.00 17.36 34.37
C SER A 8 12.14 18.60 34.67
N LYS A 9 12.38 19.29 35.78
CA LYS A 9 11.66 20.53 36.09
C LYS A 9 11.94 21.66 35.12
N LYS A 10 13.16 21.75 34.56
CA LYS A 10 13.54 22.79 33.60
C LYS A 10 12.89 22.62 32.25
N TYR A 11 12.77 21.39 31.77
CA TYR A 11 12.25 21.07 30.41
C TYR A 11 10.77 20.71 30.42
N GLY A 12 10.16 20.41 31.57
CA GLY A 12 8.75 20.07 31.71
C GLY A 12 8.36 18.82 30.90
N ASP A 13 7.11 18.78 30.46
CA ASP A 13 6.59 17.74 29.56
C ASP A 13 7.03 18.02 28.13
N THR A 14 7.77 17.07 27.54
CA THR A 14 8.22 17.12 26.14
C THR A 14 7.38 16.21 25.22
N THR A 15 6.35 15.56 25.76
CA THR A 15 5.45 14.67 25.03
C THR A 15 4.22 15.43 24.53
N HIS A 16 3.68 14.98 23.40
CA HIS A 16 2.39 15.47 22.91
C HIS A 16 1.24 14.86 23.71
N ARG A 17 0.16 15.61 23.88
CA ARG A 17 -1.05 15.16 24.58
C ARG A 17 -1.94 14.28 23.71
N TYR A 18 -1.33 13.48 22.85
CA TYR A 18 -2.02 12.50 22.03
C TYR A 18 -2.58 11.38 22.93
N PRO A 19 -3.83 10.84 22.71
CA PRO A 19 -4.76 11.17 21.60
C PRO A 19 -5.73 12.33 21.90
N PHE A 20 -5.57 13.04 23.01
CA PHE A 20 -6.50 14.13 23.41
C PHE A 20 -6.36 15.38 22.52
N GLU A 21 -5.18 15.57 21.93
CA GLU A 21 -4.91 16.60 20.95
C GLU A 21 -4.44 15.93 19.64
N PRO A 22 -4.94 16.39 18.47
CA PRO A 22 -4.52 15.81 17.20
C PRO A 22 -3.01 16.04 16.98
N TYR A 23 -2.31 14.99 16.57
CA TYR A 23 -0.89 15.09 16.22
C TYR A 23 -0.73 15.33 14.73
N LYS A 24 -0.12 16.45 14.36
CA LYS A 24 0.21 16.75 12.96
C LYS A 24 1.55 16.10 12.62
N VAL A 25 1.53 15.15 11.68
CA VAL A 25 2.73 14.53 11.13
C VAL A 25 3.45 15.49 10.16
N ALA A 26 4.72 15.22 9.88
CA ALA A 26 5.49 16.00 8.91
C ALA A 26 4.97 15.75 7.47
N ASP A 27 5.12 16.74 6.58
CA ASP A 27 4.59 16.69 5.20
C ASP A 27 5.17 15.53 4.37
N ASN A 28 6.36 15.01 4.73
CA ASN A 28 7.00 13.87 4.08
C ASN A 28 6.89 12.57 4.89
N PHE A 29 5.90 12.48 5.78
CA PHE A 29 5.69 11.30 6.60
C PHE A 29 5.33 10.09 5.75
N ARG A 30 5.93 8.95 6.07
CA ARG A 30 5.69 7.67 5.38
C ARG A 30 4.74 6.81 6.22
N GLY A 31 3.47 7.16 6.17
CA GLY A 31 2.43 6.38 6.83
C GLY A 31 1.93 5.21 5.99
N LYS A 32 0.76 4.70 6.32
CA LYS A 32 0.16 3.55 5.65
C LYS A 32 -0.03 3.79 4.15
N PRO A 33 0.38 2.87 3.29
CA PRO A 33 0.04 2.94 1.87
C PRO A 33 -1.47 3.02 1.65
N ALA A 34 -1.92 4.09 1.02
CA ALA A 34 -3.28 4.26 0.53
C ALA A 34 -3.40 3.65 -0.87
N TYR A 35 -4.44 2.86 -1.10
CA TYR A 35 -4.66 2.17 -2.37
C TYR A 35 -5.92 2.67 -3.06
N ILE A 36 -5.75 3.19 -4.28
CA ILE A 36 -6.82 3.67 -5.15
C ILE A 36 -7.09 2.60 -6.21
N PHE A 37 -8.05 1.73 -5.92
CA PHE A 37 -8.35 0.56 -6.72
C PHE A 37 -8.66 0.88 -8.20
N ASP A 38 -9.33 1.99 -8.46
CA ASP A 38 -9.73 2.36 -9.82
C ASP A 38 -8.54 2.69 -10.72
N LEU A 39 -7.42 3.12 -10.15
CA LEU A 39 -6.19 3.39 -10.88
C LEU A 39 -5.32 2.14 -11.07
N CYS A 40 -5.60 1.06 -10.32
CA CYS A 40 -4.79 -0.15 -10.41
C CYS A 40 -5.03 -0.90 -11.72
N ILE A 41 -3.94 -1.20 -12.42
CA ILE A 41 -3.92 -1.96 -13.67
C ILE A 41 -3.55 -3.44 -13.49
N GLY A 42 -3.15 -3.86 -12.28
CA GLY A 42 -2.80 -5.25 -11.99
C GLY A 42 -1.43 -5.68 -12.53
N CYS A 43 -0.48 -4.76 -12.68
CA CYS A 43 0.87 -5.03 -13.23
C CYS A 43 1.82 -5.78 -12.28
N ALA A 44 1.44 -5.95 -11.02
CA ALA A 44 2.22 -6.60 -9.97
C ALA A 44 3.57 -5.92 -9.59
N ALA A 45 3.92 -4.78 -10.18
CA ALA A 45 5.19 -4.08 -9.90
C ALA A 45 5.40 -3.77 -8.42
N CYS A 46 4.33 -3.35 -7.71
CA CYS A 46 4.37 -3.07 -6.27
C CYS A 46 4.67 -4.32 -5.43
N GLY A 47 4.17 -5.49 -5.82
CA GLY A 47 4.46 -6.77 -5.14
C GLY A 47 5.90 -7.21 -5.36
N ILE A 48 6.41 -7.11 -6.61
CA ILE A 48 7.80 -7.45 -6.95
C ILE A 48 8.79 -6.54 -6.24
N ALA A 49 8.47 -5.25 -6.12
CA ALA A 49 9.34 -4.27 -5.48
C ALA A 49 9.28 -4.30 -3.94
N CYS A 50 8.33 -5.02 -3.34
CA CYS A 50 8.13 -5.04 -1.90
C CYS A 50 9.17 -5.93 -1.20
N PRO A 51 10.12 -5.38 -0.41
CA PRO A 51 11.17 -6.18 0.22
C PRO A 51 10.66 -7.08 1.35
N SER A 52 9.53 -6.73 1.96
CA SER A 52 8.92 -7.49 3.07
C SER A 52 7.79 -8.42 2.62
N ASN A 53 7.53 -8.54 1.30
CA ASN A 53 6.40 -9.30 0.75
C ASN A 53 5.04 -8.94 1.40
N ALA A 54 4.88 -7.64 1.72
CA ALA A 54 3.63 -7.12 2.26
C ALA A 54 2.52 -6.97 1.20
N ILE A 55 2.89 -6.97 -0.09
CA ILE A 55 1.96 -6.89 -1.21
C ILE A 55 2.09 -8.15 -2.06
N THR A 56 0.97 -8.79 -2.33
CA THR A 56 0.89 -9.93 -3.26
C THR A 56 -0.10 -9.63 -4.37
N VAL A 57 0.19 -10.10 -5.58
CA VAL A 57 -0.70 -10.00 -6.73
C VAL A 57 -0.70 -11.35 -7.43
N VAL A 58 -1.75 -12.13 -7.20
CA VAL A 58 -1.84 -13.52 -7.65
C VAL A 58 -3.23 -13.82 -8.22
N PHE A 59 -3.33 -14.82 -9.07
CA PHE A 59 -4.63 -15.33 -9.48
C PHE A 59 -5.30 -16.04 -8.30
N ASN A 60 -6.61 -15.89 -8.15
CA ASN A 60 -7.40 -16.70 -7.23
C ASN A 60 -7.40 -18.19 -7.64
N ASP A 61 -7.91 -19.07 -6.79
CA ASP A 61 -7.82 -20.53 -6.98
C ASP A 61 -8.46 -21.01 -8.29
N ASP A 62 -9.59 -20.43 -8.68
CA ASP A 62 -10.29 -20.73 -9.95
C ASP A 62 -9.73 -19.94 -11.15
N LYS A 63 -8.75 -19.07 -10.92
CA LYS A 63 -8.11 -18.21 -11.93
C LYS A 63 -9.06 -17.26 -12.68
N SER A 64 -10.22 -16.97 -12.09
CA SER A 64 -11.20 -16.06 -12.65
C SER A 64 -10.88 -14.59 -12.38
N LYS A 65 -10.11 -14.31 -11.32
CA LYS A 65 -9.71 -12.97 -10.89
C LYS A 65 -8.22 -12.90 -10.58
N LEU A 66 -7.65 -11.71 -10.76
CA LEU A 66 -6.35 -11.35 -10.21
C LEU A 66 -6.57 -10.62 -8.90
N VAL A 67 -6.06 -11.17 -7.80
CA VAL A 67 -6.23 -10.63 -6.45
C VAL A 67 -4.97 -9.84 -6.07
N TRP A 68 -5.16 -8.57 -5.75
CA TRP A 68 -4.18 -7.74 -5.08
C TRP A 68 -4.47 -7.76 -3.58
N GLU A 69 -3.49 -8.04 -2.77
CA GLU A 69 -3.61 -8.07 -1.32
C GLU A 69 -2.44 -7.33 -0.68
N PHE A 70 -2.72 -6.51 0.31
CA PHE A 70 -1.74 -5.79 1.11
C PHE A 70 -1.94 -6.13 2.58
N ASP A 71 -0.88 -6.62 3.23
CA ASP A 71 -0.79 -6.88 4.66
C ASP A 71 0.05 -5.77 5.33
N CYS A 72 -0.62 -4.83 5.98
CA CYS A 72 0.04 -3.74 6.70
C CYS A 72 0.93 -4.24 7.86
N GLY A 73 0.61 -5.41 8.43
CA GLY A 73 1.41 -6.04 9.49
C GLY A 73 2.80 -6.48 9.06
N ARG A 74 3.03 -6.65 7.75
CA ARG A 74 4.34 -6.95 7.15
C ARG A 74 5.04 -5.71 6.60
N CYS A 75 4.33 -4.59 6.45
CA CYS A 75 4.85 -3.40 5.80
C CYS A 75 5.94 -2.72 6.64
N ILE A 76 7.04 -2.34 6.02
CA ILE A 76 8.13 -1.57 6.62
C ILE A 76 8.11 -0.10 6.20
N PHE A 77 7.06 0.36 5.55
CA PHE A 77 6.84 1.76 5.12
C PHE A 77 7.97 2.36 4.29
N CYS A 78 8.65 1.54 3.48
CA CYS A 78 9.81 1.96 2.68
C CYS A 78 9.47 2.83 1.46
N GLY A 79 8.21 2.83 0.99
CA GLY A 79 7.74 3.64 -0.14
C GLY A 79 8.02 3.04 -1.53
N ARG A 80 8.70 1.89 -1.65
CA ARG A 80 9.03 1.30 -2.95
C ARG A 80 7.82 1.02 -3.84
N CYS A 81 6.69 0.65 -3.24
CA CYS A 81 5.44 0.42 -3.97
C CYS A 81 4.88 1.69 -4.63
N ASP A 82 5.04 2.84 -3.98
CA ASP A 82 4.67 4.16 -4.52
C ASP A 82 5.57 4.53 -5.71
N GLU A 83 6.89 4.39 -5.54
CA GLU A 83 7.88 4.74 -6.57
C GLU A 83 7.71 3.94 -7.88
N VAL A 84 7.35 2.65 -7.79
CA VAL A 84 7.25 1.78 -8.98
C VAL A 84 5.86 1.75 -9.61
N CYS A 85 4.86 2.38 -9.01
CA CYS A 85 3.49 2.33 -9.52
C CYS A 85 3.32 3.24 -10.75
N PRO A 86 3.09 2.69 -11.96
CA PRO A 86 3.02 3.50 -13.18
C PRO A 86 1.77 4.38 -13.28
N THR A 87 0.77 4.11 -12.44
CA THR A 87 -0.52 4.81 -12.45
C THR A 87 -0.78 5.62 -11.17
N GLY A 88 0.12 5.54 -10.18
CA GLY A 88 -0.09 6.16 -8.88
C GLY A 88 -1.24 5.55 -8.07
N ALA A 89 -1.59 4.29 -8.34
CA ALA A 89 -2.66 3.58 -7.65
C ALA A 89 -2.34 3.31 -6.17
N ILE A 90 -1.08 3.34 -5.79
CA ILE A 90 -0.65 3.18 -4.41
C ILE A 90 0.28 4.34 -4.05
N LYS A 91 0.01 4.99 -2.93
CA LYS A 91 0.79 6.12 -2.40
C LYS A 91 0.88 6.02 -0.89
N LEU A 92 1.98 6.54 -0.33
CA LEU A 92 2.07 6.69 1.12
C LEU A 92 1.15 7.81 1.60
N SER A 93 0.45 7.57 2.69
CA SER A 93 -0.45 8.54 3.32
C SER A 93 0.15 9.09 4.61
N GLU A 94 -0.55 10.01 5.23
CA GLU A 94 -0.21 10.53 6.57
C GLU A 94 -0.79 9.65 7.69
N GLU A 95 -1.50 8.57 7.36
CA GLU A 95 -2.13 7.69 8.34
C GLU A 95 -1.09 6.89 9.13
N PHE A 96 -1.07 7.06 10.45
CA PHE A 96 -0.13 6.39 11.35
C PHE A 96 -0.83 5.57 12.46
N GLU A 97 -2.14 5.73 12.63
CA GLU A 97 -2.91 5.00 13.62
C GLU A 97 -3.28 3.60 13.11
N LEU A 98 -2.42 2.63 13.36
CA LEU A 98 -2.55 1.27 12.83
C LEU A 98 -2.77 0.22 13.92
N THR A 99 -3.15 0.67 15.12
CA THR A 99 -3.39 -0.23 16.25
C THR A 99 -4.65 -1.05 16.04
N VAL A 100 -4.49 -2.36 16.01
CA VAL A 100 -5.61 -3.32 15.98
C VAL A 100 -5.58 -4.16 17.25
N LYS A 101 -6.77 -4.46 17.77
CA LYS A 101 -6.91 -5.21 19.02
C LYS A 101 -6.80 -6.70 18.73
N PHE A 102 -6.88 -7.63 18.74
CA PHE A 102 -6.73 -9.06 18.45
C PHE A 102 -7.01 -9.48 17.00
N ASP A 103 -7.80 -8.69 16.26
CA ASP A 103 -8.17 -9.01 14.88
C ASP A 103 -7.23 -8.32 13.88
N LYS A 104 -6.31 -9.09 13.31
CA LYS A 104 -5.36 -8.62 12.31
C LYS A 104 -5.96 -8.47 10.91
N SER A 105 -7.19 -8.93 10.68
CA SER A 105 -7.85 -8.80 9.38
C SER A 105 -8.06 -7.33 8.98
N ALA A 106 -8.22 -6.43 9.96
CA ALA A 106 -8.30 -4.99 9.75
C ALA A 106 -7.01 -4.38 9.14
N LEU A 107 -5.88 -5.07 9.21
CA LEU A 107 -4.62 -4.65 8.58
C LEU A 107 -4.49 -5.14 7.13
N ILE A 108 -5.40 -5.98 6.67
CA ILE A 108 -5.35 -6.56 5.33
C ILE A 108 -6.31 -5.78 4.43
N GLN A 109 -5.79 -5.31 3.29
CA GLN A 109 -6.58 -4.70 2.22
C GLN A 109 -6.55 -5.63 1.01
N ARG A 110 -7.69 -5.81 0.35
CA ARG A 110 -7.82 -6.70 -0.80
C ARG A 110 -8.59 -6.02 -1.92
N GLY A 111 -8.14 -6.25 -3.15
CA GLY A 111 -8.81 -5.80 -4.36
C GLY A 111 -8.77 -6.89 -5.43
N GLU A 112 -9.84 -7.00 -6.23
CA GLU A 112 -9.97 -7.99 -7.28
C GLU A 112 -10.06 -7.33 -8.65
N LEU A 113 -9.32 -7.84 -9.61
CA LEU A 113 -9.25 -7.35 -10.97
C LEU A 113 -9.71 -8.43 -11.96
N ASP A 114 -10.47 -8.03 -12.96
CA ASP A 114 -10.87 -8.93 -14.05
C ASP A 114 -9.65 -9.37 -14.87
N VAL A 115 -9.62 -10.67 -15.18
CA VAL A 115 -8.57 -11.26 -15.99
C VAL A 115 -8.95 -11.32 -17.47
N GLN A 116 -7.93 -11.26 -18.32
CA GLN A 116 -8.03 -11.53 -19.74
C GLN A 116 -7.58 -12.95 -20.01
N ASN A 117 -8.41 -13.71 -20.71
CA ASN A 117 -8.08 -15.06 -21.15
C ASN A 117 -7.52 -15.03 -22.57
N CYS A 118 -6.61 -15.96 -22.85
CA CYS A 118 -6.11 -16.21 -24.19
C CYS A 118 -7.26 -16.63 -25.13
N THR A 119 -7.26 -16.14 -26.36
CA THR A 119 -8.28 -16.49 -27.35
C THR A 119 -8.20 -17.95 -27.80
N GLU A 120 -7.02 -18.52 -27.81
CA GLU A 120 -6.77 -19.91 -28.24
C GLU A 120 -6.93 -20.89 -27.08
N CYS A 121 -6.06 -20.82 -26.07
CA CYS A 121 -6.01 -21.82 -24.99
C CYS A 121 -6.94 -21.50 -23.81
N LYS A 122 -7.66 -20.37 -23.83
CA LYS A 122 -8.59 -19.89 -22.79
C LYS A 122 -8.00 -19.69 -21.39
N LYS A 123 -6.69 -19.84 -21.24
CA LYS A 123 -6.01 -19.63 -19.94
C LYS A 123 -5.91 -18.14 -19.61
N PRO A 124 -6.14 -17.73 -18.35
CA PRO A 124 -5.92 -16.37 -17.92
C PRO A 124 -4.42 -16.04 -17.93
N PHE A 125 -4.07 -14.84 -18.39
CA PHE A 125 -2.66 -14.44 -18.48
C PHE A 125 -2.36 -13.03 -17.95
N SER A 126 -3.37 -12.15 -17.84
CA SER A 126 -3.17 -10.77 -17.40
C SER A 126 -4.46 -10.15 -16.90
N ALA A 127 -4.35 -9.02 -16.18
CA ALA A 127 -5.51 -8.18 -15.89
C ALA A 127 -5.98 -7.46 -17.16
N LYS A 128 -7.30 -7.38 -17.40
CA LYS A 128 -7.89 -6.62 -18.52
C LYS A 128 -7.45 -5.17 -18.54
N ARG A 129 -7.36 -4.53 -17.36
CA ARG A 129 -6.91 -3.14 -17.22
C ARG A 129 -5.47 -2.93 -17.69
N LEU A 130 -4.57 -3.92 -17.47
CA LEU A 130 -3.18 -3.83 -17.94
C LEU A 130 -3.09 -3.81 -19.46
N ILE A 131 -3.86 -4.67 -20.14
CA ILE A 131 -3.90 -4.73 -21.60
C ILE A 131 -4.42 -3.41 -22.16
N LYS A 132 -5.52 -2.89 -21.63
CA LYS A 132 -6.08 -1.60 -22.04
C LYS A 132 -5.05 -0.47 -21.87
N TYR A 133 -4.40 -0.39 -20.72
CA TYR A 133 -3.36 0.60 -20.44
C TYR A 133 -2.19 0.50 -21.44
N SER A 134 -1.71 -0.71 -21.72
CA SER A 134 -0.62 -0.93 -22.68
C SER A 134 -1.00 -0.49 -24.09
N PHE A 135 -2.21 -0.83 -24.53
CA PHE A 135 -2.73 -0.41 -25.82
C PHE A 135 -2.83 1.12 -25.95
N GLU A 136 -3.38 1.80 -24.93
CA GLU A 136 -3.47 3.26 -24.90
C GLU A 136 -2.10 3.95 -24.92
N ARG A 137 -1.10 3.35 -24.28
CA ARG A 137 0.27 3.89 -24.29
C ARG A 137 0.94 3.73 -25.64
N LEU A 138 0.79 2.57 -26.26
CA LEU A 138 1.35 2.30 -27.59
C LEU A 138 0.69 3.15 -28.69
N SER A 139 -0.62 3.37 -28.62
CA SER A 139 -1.33 4.21 -29.58
C SER A 139 -0.98 5.69 -29.48
N LYS A 140 -0.48 6.16 -28.33
CA LYS A 140 0.00 7.54 -28.15
C LYS A 140 1.48 7.73 -28.52
N ALA A 141 2.22 6.66 -28.69
CA ALA A 141 3.64 6.68 -29.05
C ALA A 141 3.89 6.65 -30.57
N ASN A 142 2.86 6.36 -31.36
CA ASN A 142 2.82 6.46 -32.82
C ASN A 142 2.15 7.75 -33.26
#